data_5091f827819d0cac73cba62595bd06ec
#
_entry.id   5091f827819d0cac73cba62595bd06ec
#
_cell.length_a   1.000
_cell.length_b   1.000
_cell.length_c   1.000
_cell.angle_alpha   90.00
_cell.angle_beta   90.00
_cell.angle_gamma   90.00
#
_symmetry.space_group_name_H-M   'P 1'
#
loop_
_entity.id
_entity.type
_entity.pdbx_description
1 polymer ?
#
loop_
_entity_poly.entity_id
_entity_poly.type
_entity_poly.pdbx_seq_one_letter_code
_entity_poly.pdbx_strand_id
1 'polypeptide(L)'
;MVQETTDTAVKVRTGNFEGPLSLLLELIEARKLFINEISLAEVAEEYIEHIRNRGELPRGETTQFIAIAATLILIKSRSLLPNLSLTEEEETKIVDLEHRLRLYQLVRDATVPLSD
;
A
#
# COMPACT_ATOMS: atom_id res chain seq x y z
N MET A 1 -5.61 -19.81 20.30
CA MET A 1 -5.69 -19.26 19.85
C MET A 1 -5.27 -18.75 19.31
N VAL A 2 -5.12 -18.84 19.47
CA VAL A 2 -4.97 -18.11 18.89
C VAL A 2 -4.45 -17.50 18.28
N GLN A 3 -4.27 -17.54 18.40
CA GLN A 3 -3.97 -16.86 17.89
C GLN A 3 -3.41 -16.34 17.32
N GLU A 4 -3.24 -16.70 17.55
CA GLU A 4 -2.88 -16.04 17.04
C GLU A 4 -2.44 -15.43 16.44
N THR A 5 -2.22 -15.93 16.75
CA THR A 5 -2.03 -15.18 16.15
C THR A 5 -1.57 -14.50 15.56
N THR A 6 -1.31 -14.85 15.85
CA THR A 6 -1.14 -14.06 15.30
C THR A 6 -0.63 -13.37 14.69
N ASP A 7 -0.40 -13.61 14.89
CA ASP A 7 -0.22 -12.81 14.31
C ASP A 7 0.05 -12.08 13.65
N THR A 8 0.25 -12.27 13.72
CA THR A 8 0.19 -11.44 13.03
C THR A 8 0.24 -10.66 12.57
N ALA A 9 0.33 -10.86 12.73
CA ALA A 9 0.04 -9.96 12.24
C ALA A 9 0.04 -9.20 12.35
N VAL A 10 0.28 -9.41 12.86
CA VAL A 10 0.02 -8.56 12.93
C VAL A 10 -0.09 -7.78 12.93
N LYS A 11 0.42 -7.67 13.26
CA LYS A 11 0.14 -6.86 13.26
C LYS A 11 -0.54 -6.09 12.61
N VAL A 12 -0.38 -6.37 12.40
CA VAL A 12 -1.15 -5.83 11.54
C VAL A 12 -2.43 -5.82 12.03
N ARG A 13 -2.88 -5.04 12.52
CA ARG A 13 -3.94 -5.00 13.03
C ARG A 13 -4.78 -4.80 12.07
N THR A 14 -5.00 -5.52 11.46
CA THR A 14 -5.84 -5.70 10.69
C THR A 14 -7.05 -5.03 10.86
N GLY A 15 -7.71 -4.57 10.09
CA GLY A 15 -8.92 -3.86 10.25
C GLY A 15 -8.72 -2.46 10.68
N ASN A 16 -7.54 -2.17 11.11
CA ASN A 16 -7.28 -0.86 11.63
C ASN A 16 -6.52 0.01 10.70
N PHE A 17 -6.52 -0.29 9.43
CA PHE A 17 -5.85 0.55 8.49
C PHE A 17 -6.64 1.82 8.33
N GLU A 18 -5.95 2.93 8.36
CA GLU A 18 -6.59 4.20 8.19
C GLU A 18 -6.86 4.51 6.74
N GLY A 19 -6.49 3.64 5.84
CA GLY A 19 -6.71 3.84 4.44
C GLY A 19 -5.72 3.05 3.63
N PRO A 20 -5.77 3.18 2.31
CA PRO A 20 -4.89 2.39 1.47
C PRO A 20 -3.42 2.73 1.64
N LEU A 21 -3.10 3.98 1.94
CA LEU A 21 -1.68 4.32 2.13
C LEU A 21 -1.12 3.67 3.37
N SER A 22 -1.93 3.59 4.41
CA SER A 22 -1.51 2.94 5.64
C SER A 22 -1.22 1.46 5.39
N LEU A 23 -2.12 0.79 4.70
CA LEU A 23 -1.93 -0.62 4.39
C LEU A 23 -0.70 -0.82 3.52
N LEU A 24 -0.57 -0.02 2.47
CA LEU A 24 0.52 -0.16 1.55
C LEU A 24 1.87 0.06 2.24
N LEU A 25 1.95 1.07 3.07
CA LEU A 25 3.18 1.36 3.79
C LEU A 25 3.54 0.22 4.72
N GLU A 26 2.54 -0.36 5.37
CA GLU A 26 2.80 -1.47 6.25
C GLU A 26 3.38 -2.65 5.51
N LEU A 27 2.88 -2.93 4.31
CA LEU A 27 3.40 -4.03 3.51
C LEU A 27 4.83 -3.77 3.08
N ILE A 28 5.13 -2.53 2.70
CA ILE A 28 6.46 -2.16 2.28
C ILE A 28 7.44 -2.29 3.45
N GLU A 29 7.04 -1.80 4.61
CA GLU A 29 7.92 -1.82 5.76
C GLU A 29 8.11 -3.22 6.31
N ALA A 30 7.10 -4.07 6.19
CA ALA A 30 7.23 -5.43 6.66
C ALA A 30 8.30 -6.17 5.88
N ARG A 31 8.55 -5.78 4.65
CA ARG A 31 9.58 -6.38 3.83
C ARG A 31 10.88 -5.59 3.87
N LYS A 32 10.91 -4.55 4.68
CA LYS A 32 12.11 -3.72 4.83
C LYS A 32 12.53 -3.10 3.52
N LEU A 33 11.54 -2.65 2.75
CA LEU A 33 11.81 -2.00 1.49
C LEU A 33 11.65 -0.50 1.63
N PHE A 34 12.25 0.23 0.69
CA PHE A 34 12.07 1.67 0.64
C PHE A 34 10.96 1.99 -0.32
N ILE A 35 10.38 3.17 -0.20
CA ILE A 35 9.29 3.58 -1.08
C ILE A 35 9.86 3.95 -2.44
N ASN A 36 9.56 3.13 -3.42
CA ASN A 36 9.90 3.41 -4.80
C ASN A 36 9.07 2.49 -5.68
N GLU A 37 9.19 2.66 -6.97
CA GLU A 37 8.35 1.90 -7.89
C GLU A 37 8.60 0.40 -7.81
N ILE A 38 9.85 0.02 -7.60
CA ILE A 38 10.18 -1.39 -7.50
C ILE A 38 9.51 -2.02 -6.30
N SER A 39 9.55 -1.33 -5.17
CA SER A 39 8.91 -1.83 -3.97
C SER A 39 7.41 -1.93 -4.13
N LEU A 40 6.83 -0.94 -4.81
CA LEU A 40 5.39 -0.97 -5.04
C LEU A 40 5.01 -2.15 -5.92
N ALA A 41 5.82 -2.46 -6.91
CA ALA A 41 5.55 -3.64 -7.74
C ALA A 41 5.61 -4.90 -6.90
N GLU A 42 6.53 -4.93 -5.93
CA GLU A 42 6.68 -6.12 -5.11
C GLU A 42 5.50 -6.38 -4.20
N VAL A 43 4.88 -5.34 -3.67
CA VAL A 43 3.78 -5.54 -2.74
C VAL A 43 2.42 -5.44 -3.42
N ALA A 44 2.38 -5.22 -4.73
CA ALA A 44 1.12 -5.01 -5.41
C ALA A 44 0.14 -6.17 -5.22
N GLU A 45 0.62 -7.38 -5.41
CA GLU A 45 -0.26 -8.54 -5.29
C GLU A 45 -0.75 -8.72 -3.87
N GLU A 46 0.14 -8.49 -2.93
CA GLU A 46 -0.23 -8.66 -1.53
C GLU A 46 -1.27 -7.63 -1.13
N TYR A 47 -1.12 -6.41 -1.63
CA TYR A 47 -2.11 -5.38 -1.36
C TYR A 47 -3.48 -5.79 -1.90
N ILE A 48 -3.51 -6.27 -3.14
CA ILE A 48 -4.77 -6.68 -3.75
C ILE A 48 -5.38 -7.85 -3.01
N GLU A 49 -4.53 -8.75 -2.56
CA GLU A 49 -5.00 -9.89 -1.80
C GLU A 49 -5.65 -9.45 -0.49
N HIS A 50 -5.07 -8.47 0.17
CA HIS A 50 -5.64 -7.97 1.41
C HIS A 50 -7.03 -7.39 1.18
N ILE A 51 -7.20 -6.65 0.10
CA ILE A 51 -8.49 -6.06 -0.20
C ILE A 51 -9.50 -7.16 -0.50
N ARG A 52 -9.08 -8.14 -1.27
CA ARG A 52 -9.99 -9.20 -1.67
C ARG A 52 -10.43 -10.04 -0.49
N ASN A 53 -9.51 -10.30 0.41
CA ASN A 53 -9.81 -11.17 1.53
C ASN A 53 -10.59 -10.52 2.64
N ARG A 54 -10.68 -9.20 2.62
CA ARG A 54 -11.45 -8.54 3.66
C ARG A 54 -12.94 -8.73 3.46
N GLY A 55 -13.33 -8.97 2.26
CA GLY A 55 -14.74 -9.19 1.98
C GLY A 55 -15.52 -7.91 1.87
N GLU A 56 -15.38 -7.04 2.81
CA GLU A 56 -16.10 -5.79 2.79
C GLU A 56 -15.21 -4.68 3.23
N LEU A 57 -15.28 -3.56 2.54
CA LEU A 57 -14.59 -2.35 2.93
C LEU A 57 -15.62 -1.32 3.33
N PRO A 58 -15.25 -0.41 4.21
CA PRO A 58 -16.16 0.67 4.54
C PRO A 58 -16.56 1.41 3.28
N ARG A 59 -17.85 1.78 3.22
CA ARG A 59 -18.33 2.37 2.00
C ARG A 59 -17.55 3.55 1.54
N GLY A 60 -17.23 4.43 2.40
CA GLY A 60 -16.57 5.64 1.99
C GLY A 60 -15.15 5.44 1.54
N GLU A 61 -14.56 4.28 1.84
CA GLU A 61 -13.15 4.08 1.52
C GLU A 61 -12.91 3.15 0.35
N THR A 62 -13.93 2.45 -0.08
CA THR A 62 -13.74 1.46 -1.13
C THR A 62 -13.13 2.07 -2.38
N THR A 63 -13.61 3.25 -2.77
CA THR A 63 -13.12 3.88 -3.98
C THR A 63 -11.64 4.17 -3.90
N GLN A 64 -11.17 4.64 -2.75
CA GLN A 64 -9.76 4.93 -2.61
C GLN A 64 -8.91 3.67 -2.66
N PHE A 65 -9.36 2.61 -2.02
CA PHE A 65 -8.62 1.36 -2.06
C PHE A 65 -8.50 0.83 -3.48
N ILE A 66 -9.58 0.94 -4.25
CA ILE A 66 -9.57 0.45 -5.61
C ILE A 66 -8.73 1.34 -6.52
N ALA A 67 -8.77 2.64 -6.30
CA ALA A 67 -7.96 3.54 -7.10
C ALA A 67 -6.48 3.24 -6.92
N ILE A 68 -6.06 2.98 -5.70
CA ILE A 68 -4.67 2.62 -5.44
C ILE A 68 -4.35 1.28 -6.08
N ALA A 69 -5.27 0.32 -5.98
CA ALA A 69 -5.05 -0.98 -6.60
C ALA A 69 -4.82 -0.83 -8.11
N ALA A 70 -5.60 0.03 -8.75
CA ALA A 70 -5.44 0.25 -10.19
C ALA A 70 -4.06 0.79 -10.52
N THR A 71 -3.56 1.71 -9.71
CA THR A 71 -2.23 2.25 -9.93
C THR A 71 -1.16 1.18 -9.71
N LEU A 72 -1.36 0.32 -8.70
CA LEU A 72 -0.41 -0.75 -8.47
C LEU A 72 -0.38 -1.75 -9.61
N ILE A 73 -1.52 -1.98 -10.24
CA ILE A 73 -1.58 -2.85 -11.40
C ILE A 73 -0.76 -2.26 -12.55
N LEU A 74 -0.84 -0.95 -12.73
CA LEU A 74 -0.03 -0.29 -13.75
C LEU A 74 1.46 -0.46 -13.46
N ILE A 75 1.83 -0.27 -12.20
CA ILE A 75 3.23 -0.39 -11.81
C ILE A 75 3.71 -1.81 -12.02
N LYS A 76 2.91 -2.79 -11.61
CA LYS A 76 3.29 -4.17 -11.78
C LYS A 76 3.40 -4.53 -13.25
N SER A 77 2.48 -4.03 -14.06
CA SER A 77 2.52 -4.30 -15.49
C SER A 77 3.78 -3.74 -16.12
N ARG A 78 4.15 -2.53 -15.75
CA ARG A 78 5.37 -1.95 -16.30
C ARG A 78 6.59 -2.72 -15.84
N SER A 79 6.56 -3.23 -14.63
CA SER A 79 7.64 -4.03 -14.11
C SER A 79 7.83 -5.32 -14.91
N LEU A 80 6.73 -5.90 -15.38
CA LEU A 80 6.78 -7.15 -16.12
C LEU A 80 6.96 -6.94 -17.61
N LEU A 81 6.56 -5.79 -18.12
CA LEU A 81 6.61 -5.51 -19.54
C LEU A 81 7.44 -4.26 -19.77
N PRO A 82 8.75 -4.41 -19.90
CA PRO A 82 9.62 -3.22 -19.96
C PRO A 82 9.29 -2.26 -21.08
N ASN A 83 8.66 -2.76 -22.16
CA ASN A 83 8.32 -1.89 -23.27
C ASN A 83 6.93 -1.29 -23.17
N LEU A 84 6.26 -1.50 -22.07
CA LEU A 84 4.92 -0.97 -21.90
C LEU A 84 4.96 0.54 -21.86
N SER A 85 4.09 1.15 -22.65
CA SER A 85 4.01 2.58 -22.72
C SER A 85 2.81 3.06 -21.93
N LEU A 86 3.01 3.93 -20.99
CA LEU A 86 1.93 4.48 -20.21
C LEU A 86 1.62 5.89 -20.68
N THR A 87 0.38 6.29 -20.51
CA THR A 87 0.01 7.66 -20.83
C THR A 87 0.62 8.59 -19.80
N GLU A 88 0.64 9.84 -20.13
CA GLU A 88 1.17 10.84 -19.21
C GLU A 88 0.36 10.86 -17.93
N GLU A 89 -0.94 10.69 -18.05
CA GLU A 89 -1.78 10.65 -16.89
C GLU A 89 -1.47 9.47 -15.99
N GLU A 90 -1.21 8.31 -16.59
CA GLU A 90 -0.86 7.13 -15.81
C GLU A 90 0.48 7.28 -15.12
N GLU A 91 1.44 7.89 -15.81
CA GLU A 91 2.73 8.15 -15.19
C GLU A 91 2.58 9.09 -13.99
N THR A 92 1.73 10.09 -14.15
CA THR A 92 1.50 11.04 -13.07
C THR A 92 0.91 10.35 -11.84
N LYS A 93 0.02 9.41 -12.06
CA LYS A 93 -0.59 8.69 -10.95
C LYS A 93 0.44 7.87 -10.19
N ILE A 94 1.40 7.30 -10.89
CA ILE A 94 2.44 6.51 -10.23
C ILE A 94 3.32 7.43 -9.39
N VAL A 95 3.75 8.54 -9.94
CA VAL A 95 4.58 9.48 -9.20
C VAL A 95 3.82 10.03 -8.01
N ASP A 96 2.55 10.32 -8.19
CA ASP A 96 1.74 10.84 -7.13
C ASP A 96 1.61 9.85 -5.98
N LEU A 97 1.45 8.59 -6.30
CA LEU A 97 1.34 7.57 -5.26
C LEU A 97 2.60 7.49 -4.43
N GLU A 98 3.76 7.48 -5.08
CA GLU A 98 5.02 7.45 -4.35
C GLU A 98 5.15 8.66 -3.45
N HIS A 99 4.78 9.80 -3.99
CA HIS A 99 4.88 11.04 -3.24
C HIS A 99 3.99 11.02 -2.00
N ARG A 100 2.76 10.57 -2.18
CA ARG A 100 1.82 10.51 -1.08
C ARG A 100 2.26 9.54 -0.01
N LEU A 101 2.86 8.43 -0.42
CA LEU A 101 3.36 7.45 0.54
C LEU A 101 4.51 8.03 1.35
N ARG A 102 5.43 8.72 0.69
CA ARG A 102 6.55 9.32 1.40
C ARG A 102 6.09 10.36 2.38
N LEU A 103 5.11 11.15 1.96
CA LEU A 103 4.57 12.16 2.85
C LEU A 103 3.86 11.53 4.03
N TYR A 104 3.11 10.48 3.78
CA TYR A 104 2.41 9.79 4.84
C TYR A 104 3.41 9.22 5.85
N GLN A 105 4.47 8.63 5.36
CA GLN A 105 5.50 8.06 6.24
C GLN A 105 6.15 9.16 7.06
N LEU A 106 6.46 10.26 6.43
CA LEU A 106 7.09 11.38 7.11
C LEU A 106 6.21 11.93 8.21
N VAL A 107 4.94 12.13 7.92
CA VAL A 107 4.02 12.67 8.91
C VAL A 107 3.81 11.67 10.05
N ARG A 108 3.68 10.39 9.70
CA ARG A 108 3.51 9.38 10.73
C ARG A 108 4.71 9.35 11.68
N ASP A 109 5.90 9.41 11.11
CA ASP A 109 7.10 9.34 11.93
C ASP A 109 7.27 10.59 12.77
N ALA A 110 6.81 11.71 12.26
CA ALA A 110 6.94 12.95 13.01
C ALA A 110 5.97 13.03 14.17
N THR A 111 4.89 12.25 14.12
CA THR A 111 3.90 12.32 15.20
C THR A 111 4.10 11.24 16.24
N VAL A 112 5.11 10.40 16.07
CA VAL A 112 5.39 9.39 17.08
C VAL A 112 5.80 10.07 18.37
N PRO A 113 5.22 9.64 19.49
CA PRO A 113 5.60 10.27 20.76
C PRO A 113 7.04 10.08 21.07
N LEU A 114 7.62 11.15 21.59
CA LEU A 114 9.00 11.05 21.92
C LEU A 114 9.21 10.42 23.23
N SER A 115 8.24 10.42 24.01
CA SER A 115 8.46 9.92 25.25
C SER A 115 8.60 8.59 25.31
N ASP A 116 8.44 8.04 25.09
CA ASP A 116 8.50 6.83 25.37
C ASP A 116 9.28 6.45 25.67
#